data_d7c481894825e6d9215dd3ecf37b5951
#
_entry.id   d7c481894825e6d9215dd3ecf37b5951
#
_cell.length_a   1.000
_cell.length_b   1.000
_cell.length_c   1.000
_cell.angle_alpha   90.00
_cell.angle_beta   90.00
_cell.angle_gamma   90.00
#
_symmetry.space_group_name_H-M   'P 1'
#
loop_
_entity.id
_entity.type
_entity.pdbx_description
1 polymer ?
#
loop_
_entity_poly.entity_id
_entity_poly.type
_entity_poly.pdbx_seq_one_letter_code
_entity_poly.pdbx_strand_id
1 'polypeptide(L)'
;MKDKKFHIFSSSEKVPEPPFNNPFYYQPENLCIKAQNEVLKHIDSLEDEQFKDEISSGKMFGVLIVEKDGELGFLAAYSGQICGKENHAFFVPAVFDYLDENGYFKTEEKKITKISEKLNSVEYSSLLEEISRQKFNAEKSISEYKFFMHEEKQKRDFQRKSHSADLEKLQKESQFQKAELKRMKEKFSKELTALENNLDVYENLKILRKQKSDALQNWLFSKFEMLNFKGEKKSLLEIFPSLPPAGAGECCAPKLLQHAFLNGYNPLKIAEFWYGKSPKGEIRKHLNFYPACNSKCKPILNFMLEGLVLEKNPLENLPEKQIEIIYDDEFLSVVFKPEGMLSCPDKKNQRSVLSAMREKFPDKTELMICHRLDLMTSGLMIVAKNKQIFVDIQRQFFEHKIKKTYFAILEGEVKQKRGKISLPLITDFFDRPRQKVDFLFGKEAVTFYEVIKIENGETWIKFFPETGRTHQLRVHSAHCQGLNAPIKGDELYGKKSGRRMYLHAGQIVFTHPVTGKKLSFEKESGF
;
A
#
# COMPACT_ATOMS: atom_id res chain seq x y z
N MET A 1 -1.49 43.96 -1.26
CA MET A 1 -2.05 43.34 -2.47
C MET A 1 -2.95 42.19 -2.02
N LYS A 2 -4.19 42.09 -2.55
CA LYS A 2 -5.02 40.91 -2.26
C LYS A 2 -4.31 39.65 -2.79
N ASP A 3 -4.29 38.62 -1.96
CA ASP A 3 -3.73 37.31 -2.35
C ASP A 3 -4.59 36.72 -3.50
N LYS A 4 -3.98 36.50 -4.66
CA LYS A 4 -4.65 35.94 -5.84
C LYS A 4 -5.09 34.49 -5.69
N LYS A 5 -4.67 33.83 -4.62
CA LYS A 5 -5.00 32.43 -4.31
C LYS A 5 -6.22 32.33 -3.39
N PHE A 6 -6.66 33.44 -2.82
CA PHE A 6 -7.84 33.51 -1.98
C PHE A 6 -9.07 33.81 -2.83
N HIS A 7 -9.95 32.82 -2.91
CA HIS A 7 -11.19 32.87 -3.68
C HIS A 7 -12.37 33.18 -2.73
N ILE A 8 -12.93 34.37 -2.83
CA ILE A 8 -13.97 34.87 -1.93
C ILE A 8 -15.34 34.27 -2.31
N PHE A 9 -16.08 33.78 -1.32
CA PHE A 9 -17.49 33.41 -1.50
C PHE A 9 -18.40 34.65 -1.56
N SER A 10 -19.63 34.46 -2.05
CA SER A 10 -20.64 35.51 -1.97
C SER A 10 -20.96 35.84 -0.50
N SER A 11 -21.30 37.11 -0.22
CA SER A 11 -21.58 37.60 1.14
C SER A 11 -22.80 36.95 1.84
N SER A 12 -23.55 36.09 1.16
CA SER A 12 -24.66 35.34 1.72
C SER A 12 -24.29 34.04 2.41
N GLU A 13 -23.03 33.60 2.31
CA GLU A 13 -22.57 32.35 2.93
C GLU A 13 -22.30 32.52 4.43
N LYS A 14 -22.72 31.54 5.22
CA LYS A 14 -22.48 31.54 6.66
C LYS A 14 -21.11 30.93 6.94
N VAL A 15 -20.39 31.56 7.86
CA VAL A 15 -19.11 31.01 8.37
C VAL A 15 -19.38 29.66 9.05
N PRO A 16 -18.66 28.58 8.69
CA PRO A 16 -18.81 27.29 9.36
C PRO A 16 -18.45 27.39 10.84
N GLU A 17 -19.22 26.72 11.67
CA GLU A 17 -18.91 26.68 13.10
C GLU A 17 -17.71 25.77 13.39
N PRO A 18 -16.86 26.10 14.41
CA PRO A 18 -15.87 25.19 14.90
C PRO A 18 -16.52 23.90 15.44
N PRO A 19 -15.79 22.77 15.55
CA PRO A 19 -14.35 22.62 15.35
C PRO A 19 -13.96 22.42 13.87
N PHE A 20 -12.63 22.52 13.59
CA PHE A 20 -12.06 22.15 12.28
C PHE A 20 -12.32 20.69 12.01
N ASN A 21 -12.78 20.32 10.81
CA ASN A 21 -13.08 18.93 10.49
C ASN A 21 -11.82 18.06 10.49
N ASN A 22 -11.96 16.81 10.94
CA ASN A 22 -10.83 15.89 11.00
C ASN A 22 -10.40 15.45 9.58
N PRO A 23 -9.18 15.78 9.07
CA PRO A 23 -8.79 15.46 7.69
C PRO A 23 -8.77 13.97 7.37
N PHE A 24 -8.71 13.11 8.39
CA PHE A 24 -8.67 11.65 8.22
C PHE A 24 -10.07 11.02 8.29
N TYR A 25 -11.06 11.79 8.76
CA TYR A 25 -12.43 11.34 8.91
C TYR A 25 -13.37 12.53 8.82
N TYR A 26 -13.98 12.77 7.68
CA TYR A 26 -14.98 13.83 7.49
C TYR A 26 -16.00 13.45 6.42
N GLN A 27 -17.15 14.10 6.47
CA GLN A 27 -18.07 14.26 5.35
C GLN A 27 -17.86 15.68 4.81
N PRO A 28 -17.82 15.87 3.47
CA PRO A 28 -17.65 17.21 2.91
C PRO A 28 -18.84 18.08 3.24
N GLU A 29 -18.58 19.24 3.82
CA GLU A 29 -19.62 20.25 4.06
C GLU A 29 -20.00 20.99 2.78
N ASN A 30 -21.15 21.66 2.79
CA ASN A 30 -21.69 22.37 1.62
C ASN A 30 -20.71 23.39 1.03
N LEU A 31 -19.97 24.12 1.86
CA LEU A 31 -18.95 25.06 1.37
C LEU A 31 -17.77 24.38 0.70
N CYS A 32 -17.36 23.20 1.17
CA CYS A 32 -16.33 22.41 0.49
C CYS A 32 -16.82 21.92 -0.89
N ILE A 33 -18.11 21.54 -1.01
CA ILE A 33 -18.73 21.15 -2.28
C ILE A 33 -18.83 22.36 -3.22
N LYS A 34 -19.19 23.54 -2.71
CA LYS A 34 -19.18 24.77 -3.49
C LYS A 34 -17.79 25.13 -3.99
N ALA A 35 -16.79 25.06 -3.11
CA ALA A 35 -15.39 25.30 -3.49
C ALA A 35 -14.89 24.27 -4.53
N GLN A 36 -15.27 23.00 -4.41
CA GLN A 36 -15.01 21.99 -5.46
C GLN A 36 -15.59 22.44 -6.80
N ASN A 37 -16.85 22.89 -6.84
CA ASN A 37 -17.49 23.33 -8.07
C ASN A 37 -16.77 24.55 -8.70
N GLU A 38 -16.27 25.49 -7.90
CA GLU A 38 -15.46 26.60 -8.41
C GLU A 38 -14.12 26.14 -8.98
N VAL A 39 -13.45 25.15 -8.35
CA VAL A 39 -12.25 24.49 -8.92
C VAL A 39 -12.57 23.83 -10.27
N LEU A 40 -13.70 23.14 -10.38
CA LEU A 40 -14.13 22.51 -11.63
C LEU A 40 -14.40 23.53 -12.72
N LYS A 41 -15.13 24.62 -12.42
CA LYS A 41 -15.36 25.72 -13.36
C LYS A 41 -14.05 26.33 -13.85
N HIS A 42 -13.07 26.50 -12.95
CA HIS A 42 -11.75 26.97 -13.34
C HIS A 42 -11.07 25.99 -14.30
N ILE A 43 -11.03 24.68 -13.98
CA ILE A 43 -10.46 23.65 -14.84
C ILE A 43 -11.13 23.64 -16.22
N ASP A 44 -12.47 23.75 -16.27
CA ASP A 44 -13.22 23.77 -17.52
C ASP A 44 -12.89 25.02 -18.38
N SER A 45 -12.62 26.16 -17.73
CA SER A 45 -12.28 27.43 -18.39
C SER A 45 -10.84 27.49 -18.91
N LEU A 46 -9.95 26.56 -18.55
CA LEU A 46 -8.57 26.54 -19.03
C LEU A 46 -8.55 26.16 -20.51
N GLU A 47 -7.70 26.83 -21.30
CA GLU A 47 -7.41 26.48 -22.69
C GLU A 47 -6.22 25.52 -22.82
N ASP A 48 -5.54 25.21 -21.71
CA ASP A 48 -4.36 24.34 -21.66
C ASP A 48 -4.77 22.85 -21.72
N GLU A 49 -4.76 22.33 -22.94
CA GLU A 49 -5.09 20.91 -23.21
C GLU A 49 -4.11 19.95 -22.51
N GLN A 50 -2.83 20.30 -22.42
CA GLN A 50 -1.85 19.46 -21.75
C GLN A 50 -2.17 19.32 -20.25
N PHE A 51 -2.59 20.42 -19.61
CA PHE A 51 -3.06 20.42 -18.23
C PHE A 51 -4.28 19.50 -18.07
N LYS A 52 -5.28 19.63 -18.94
CA LYS A 52 -6.51 18.83 -18.91
C LYS A 52 -6.24 17.34 -19.12
N ASP A 53 -5.39 16.99 -20.06
CA ASP A 53 -5.01 15.59 -20.35
C ASP A 53 -4.29 14.95 -19.15
N GLU A 54 -3.34 15.66 -18.55
CA GLU A 54 -2.61 15.14 -17.38
C GLU A 54 -3.55 14.89 -16.21
N ILE A 55 -4.43 15.84 -15.85
CA ILE A 55 -5.36 15.66 -14.73
C ILE A 55 -6.44 14.61 -15.01
N SER A 56 -6.84 14.43 -16.29
CA SER A 56 -7.81 13.40 -16.69
C SER A 56 -7.30 11.99 -16.43
N SER A 57 -5.98 11.80 -16.43
CA SER A 57 -5.32 10.54 -16.07
C SER A 57 -5.44 10.19 -14.59
N GLY A 58 -5.80 11.18 -13.75
CA GLY A 58 -6.07 11.03 -12.32
C GLY A 58 -5.22 11.95 -11.44
N LYS A 59 -5.88 12.86 -10.74
CA LYS A 59 -5.23 13.84 -9.84
C LYS A 59 -6.08 14.11 -8.60
N MET A 60 -5.41 14.26 -7.45
CA MET A 60 -6.08 14.74 -6.23
C MET A 60 -6.07 16.25 -6.19
N PHE A 61 -7.23 16.85 -5.98
CA PHE A 61 -7.40 18.26 -5.66
C PHE A 61 -7.89 18.42 -4.23
N GLY A 62 -7.63 19.58 -3.63
CA GLY A 62 -8.09 19.90 -2.29
C GLY A 62 -8.57 21.34 -2.20
N VAL A 63 -9.48 21.58 -1.28
CA VAL A 63 -10.00 22.90 -0.93
C VAL A 63 -9.94 23.08 0.58
N LEU A 64 -9.58 24.28 1.02
CA LEU A 64 -9.58 24.70 2.42
C LEU A 64 -10.45 25.94 2.54
N ILE A 65 -11.53 25.83 3.29
CA ILE A 65 -12.38 26.98 3.63
C ILE A 65 -11.66 27.78 4.70
N VAL A 66 -11.50 29.05 4.46
CA VAL A 66 -10.75 29.96 5.33
C VAL A 66 -11.49 31.29 5.50
N GLU A 67 -11.21 31.95 6.62
CA GLU A 67 -11.62 33.31 6.91
C GLU A 67 -10.39 34.20 7.12
N LYS A 68 -10.46 35.43 6.63
CA LYS A 68 -9.48 36.47 6.89
C LYS A 68 -10.14 37.85 6.84
N ASP A 69 -9.91 38.68 7.87
CA ASP A 69 -10.41 40.04 7.97
C ASP A 69 -11.94 40.17 7.77
N GLY A 70 -12.70 39.13 8.19
CA GLY A 70 -14.14 39.03 8.03
C GLY A 70 -14.63 38.61 6.62
N GLU A 71 -13.70 38.36 5.69
CA GLU A 71 -14.00 37.77 4.37
C GLU A 71 -13.92 36.23 4.42
N LEU A 72 -15.00 35.56 4.04
CA LEU A 72 -15.07 34.09 3.92
C LEU A 72 -14.73 33.68 2.48
N GLY A 73 -13.85 32.71 2.35
CA GLY A 73 -13.44 32.21 1.05
C GLY A 73 -12.78 30.82 1.12
N PHE A 74 -12.12 30.45 0.06
CA PHE A 74 -11.37 29.19 0.02
C PHE A 74 -10.02 29.33 -0.67
N LEU A 75 -9.14 28.40 -0.32
CA LEU A 75 -7.88 28.12 -1.00
C LEU A 75 -8.01 26.79 -1.73
N ALA A 76 -7.36 26.65 -2.90
CA ALA A 76 -7.35 25.41 -3.68
C ALA A 76 -5.93 24.90 -3.90
N ALA A 77 -5.75 23.57 -3.95
CA ALA A 77 -4.48 22.90 -4.22
C ALA A 77 -4.68 21.65 -5.08
N TYR A 78 -3.59 21.19 -5.67
CA TYR A 78 -3.48 19.85 -6.28
C TYR A 78 -2.26 19.10 -5.72
N SER A 79 -2.29 17.78 -5.74
CA SER A 79 -1.18 16.95 -5.27
C SER A 79 -0.05 16.88 -6.28
N GLY A 80 1.20 16.95 -5.80
CA GLY A 80 2.40 16.89 -6.66
C GLY A 80 2.46 18.01 -7.68
N GLN A 81 2.83 17.69 -8.92
CA GLN A 81 3.04 18.60 -10.05
C GLN A 81 1.96 18.41 -11.11
N ILE A 82 1.75 19.42 -11.97
CA ILE A 82 0.98 19.32 -13.21
C ILE A 82 1.82 19.97 -14.33
N CYS A 83 2.00 19.28 -15.44
CA CYS A 83 2.82 19.69 -16.59
C CYS A 83 4.26 20.08 -16.19
N GLY A 84 4.85 19.33 -15.27
CA GLY A 84 6.20 19.59 -14.76
C GLY A 84 6.34 20.89 -13.96
N LYS A 85 5.21 21.50 -13.54
CA LYS A 85 5.18 22.74 -12.73
C LYS A 85 4.51 22.47 -11.40
N GLU A 86 5.03 23.09 -10.34
CA GLU A 86 4.43 23.04 -9.01
C GLU A 86 3.44 24.19 -8.77
N ASN A 87 3.50 25.25 -9.55
CA ASN A 87 2.74 26.49 -9.33
C ASN A 87 1.87 26.84 -10.54
N HIS A 88 0.57 26.92 -10.33
CA HIS A 88 -0.45 27.43 -11.26
C HIS A 88 -1.23 28.55 -10.60
N ALA A 89 -1.67 29.55 -11.39
CA ALA A 89 -2.17 30.81 -10.87
C ALA A 89 -3.36 30.72 -9.88
N PHE A 90 -4.27 29.78 -10.08
CA PHE A 90 -5.44 29.57 -9.24
C PHE A 90 -5.14 28.85 -7.92
N PHE A 91 -4.14 27.99 -7.90
CA PHE A 91 -3.82 27.10 -6.79
C PHE A 91 -2.73 27.68 -5.89
N VAL A 92 -2.76 27.30 -4.59
CA VAL A 92 -1.67 27.65 -3.67
C VAL A 92 -0.34 27.01 -4.12
N PRO A 93 0.80 27.66 -3.85
CA PRO A 93 2.09 27.13 -4.24
C PRO A 93 2.47 25.87 -3.46
N ALA A 94 3.48 25.17 -3.96
CA ALA A 94 4.15 24.11 -3.21
C ALA A 94 4.73 24.66 -1.90
N VAL A 95 4.90 23.78 -0.90
CA VAL A 95 5.58 24.13 0.36
C VAL A 95 7.03 24.55 0.10
N PHE A 96 7.69 23.86 -0.80
CA PHE A 96 9.03 24.18 -1.29
C PHE A 96 9.10 23.86 -2.78
N ASP A 97 9.47 24.87 -3.60
CA ASP A 97 9.65 24.71 -5.05
C ASP A 97 11.08 24.21 -5.32
N TYR A 98 11.21 22.93 -5.66
CA TYR A 98 12.48 22.30 -6.01
C TYR A 98 12.68 22.11 -7.52
N LEU A 99 11.73 22.57 -8.33
CA LEU A 99 11.75 22.42 -9.79
C LEU A 99 12.46 23.56 -10.52
N ASP A 100 12.95 24.57 -9.79
CA ASP A 100 13.78 25.60 -10.40
C ASP A 100 14.97 24.96 -11.14
N GLU A 101 15.03 25.20 -12.45
CA GLU A 101 16.03 24.59 -13.35
C GLU A 101 17.47 24.94 -12.97
N ASN A 102 17.70 26.09 -12.35
CA ASN A 102 18.99 26.54 -11.85
C ASN A 102 19.19 26.22 -10.37
N GLY A 103 18.18 25.65 -9.73
CA GLY A 103 18.22 25.27 -8.32
C GLY A 103 19.17 24.12 -8.02
N TYR A 104 19.52 24.00 -6.75
CA TYR A 104 20.42 22.94 -6.27
C TYR A 104 19.90 21.53 -6.60
N PHE A 105 18.59 21.30 -6.41
CA PHE A 105 17.97 19.99 -6.69
C PHE A 105 18.19 19.56 -8.13
N LYS A 106 17.80 20.41 -9.10
CA LYS A 106 17.95 20.13 -10.53
C LYS A 106 19.39 19.97 -10.97
N THR A 107 20.30 20.72 -10.36
CA THR A 107 21.73 20.61 -10.62
C THR A 107 22.30 19.25 -10.18
N GLU A 108 21.95 18.79 -8.98
CA GLU A 108 22.40 17.48 -8.48
C GLU A 108 21.67 16.32 -9.17
N GLU A 109 20.38 16.46 -9.49
CA GLU A 109 19.62 15.49 -10.26
C GLU A 109 20.26 15.21 -11.64
N LYS A 110 20.67 16.28 -12.36
CA LYS A 110 21.41 16.16 -13.64
C LYS A 110 22.71 15.36 -13.48
N LYS A 111 23.43 15.52 -12.37
CA LYS A 111 24.66 14.73 -12.09
C LYS A 111 24.35 13.25 -11.83
N ILE A 112 23.28 12.97 -11.08
CA ILE A 112 22.82 11.59 -10.80
C ILE A 112 22.35 10.92 -12.10
N THR A 113 21.63 11.65 -12.95
CA THR A 113 21.17 11.17 -14.25
C THR A 113 22.35 10.77 -15.15
N LYS A 114 23.39 11.60 -15.24
CA LYS A 114 24.61 11.25 -16.00
C LYS A 114 25.30 9.97 -15.49
N ILE A 115 25.30 9.74 -14.18
CA ILE A 115 25.83 8.47 -13.62
C ILE A 115 24.92 7.31 -14.03
N SER A 116 23.59 7.51 -13.97
CA SER A 116 22.62 6.48 -14.36
C SER A 116 22.72 6.13 -15.87
N GLU A 117 22.95 7.11 -16.74
CA GLU A 117 23.20 6.90 -18.18
C GLU A 117 24.42 6.01 -18.40
N LYS A 118 25.52 6.26 -17.68
CA LYS A 118 26.73 5.40 -17.74
C LYS A 118 26.45 3.98 -17.26
N LEU A 119 25.66 3.82 -16.19
CA LEU A 119 25.28 2.51 -15.65
C LEU A 119 24.30 1.74 -16.56
N ASN A 120 23.59 2.43 -17.45
CA ASN A 120 22.68 1.84 -18.43
C ASN A 120 23.31 1.80 -19.84
N SER A 121 24.61 2.08 -19.97
CA SER A 121 25.30 2.09 -21.25
C SER A 121 25.45 0.69 -21.85
N VAL A 122 25.54 0.62 -23.16
CA VAL A 122 25.83 -0.63 -23.90
C VAL A 122 27.18 -1.22 -23.49
N GLU A 123 28.16 -0.36 -23.19
CA GLU A 123 29.50 -0.77 -22.74
C GLU A 123 29.44 -1.56 -21.44
N TYR A 124 28.66 -1.11 -20.44
CA TYR A 124 28.48 -1.84 -19.19
C TYR A 124 27.75 -3.17 -19.39
N SER A 125 26.70 -3.19 -20.19
CA SER A 125 25.96 -4.42 -20.52
C SER A 125 26.85 -5.43 -21.22
N SER A 126 27.62 -4.97 -22.22
CA SER A 126 28.56 -5.82 -22.96
C SER A 126 29.69 -6.38 -22.07
N LEU A 127 30.18 -5.59 -21.09
CA LEU A 127 31.18 -6.05 -20.14
C LEU A 127 30.62 -7.18 -19.24
N LEU A 128 29.36 -7.04 -18.77
CA LEU A 128 28.71 -8.09 -17.98
C LEU A 128 28.49 -9.38 -18.76
N GLU A 129 28.08 -9.26 -20.03
CA GLU A 129 27.93 -10.42 -20.94
C GLU A 129 29.27 -11.11 -21.19
N GLU A 130 30.33 -10.34 -21.42
CA GLU A 130 31.67 -10.86 -21.64
C GLU A 130 32.20 -11.62 -20.42
N ILE A 131 32.06 -11.05 -19.20
CA ILE A 131 32.45 -11.72 -17.96
C ILE A 131 31.66 -13.04 -17.79
N SER A 132 30.35 -13.02 -18.05
CA SER A 132 29.50 -14.20 -17.96
C SER A 132 29.94 -15.29 -18.95
N ARG A 133 30.25 -14.91 -20.17
CA ARG A 133 30.73 -15.78 -21.25
C ARG A 133 32.09 -16.40 -20.89
N GLN A 134 33.03 -15.60 -20.38
CA GLN A 134 34.37 -16.08 -19.98
C GLN A 134 34.29 -17.03 -18.79
N LYS A 135 33.45 -16.76 -17.76
CA LYS A 135 33.19 -17.67 -16.65
C LYS A 135 32.65 -19.00 -17.13
N PHE A 136 31.65 -18.99 -17.99
CA PHE A 136 31.07 -20.22 -18.56
C PHE A 136 32.10 -21.04 -19.35
N ASN A 137 32.89 -20.38 -20.22
CA ASN A 137 33.91 -21.03 -21.03
C ASN A 137 35.03 -21.62 -20.16
N ALA A 138 35.46 -20.91 -19.11
CA ALA A 138 36.46 -21.39 -18.16
C ALA A 138 35.97 -22.63 -17.40
N GLU A 139 34.74 -22.58 -16.87
CA GLU A 139 34.14 -23.71 -16.16
C GLU A 139 33.97 -24.93 -17.06
N LYS A 140 33.52 -24.75 -18.29
CA LYS A 140 33.38 -25.80 -19.29
C LYS A 140 34.71 -26.43 -19.59
N SER A 141 35.76 -25.66 -19.96
CA SER A 141 37.07 -26.14 -20.30
C SER A 141 37.76 -26.89 -19.14
N ILE A 142 37.61 -26.37 -17.90
CA ILE A 142 38.14 -27.03 -16.70
C ILE A 142 37.42 -28.35 -16.44
N SER A 143 36.11 -28.41 -16.66
CA SER A 143 35.29 -29.62 -16.48
C SER A 143 35.66 -30.70 -17.51
N GLU A 144 35.78 -30.32 -18.79
CA GLU A 144 36.19 -31.22 -19.87
C GLU A 144 37.59 -31.79 -19.63
N TYR A 145 38.54 -30.95 -19.19
CA TYR A 145 39.89 -31.40 -18.89
C TYR A 145 39.94 -32.32 -17.63
N LYS A 146 39.14 -32.06 -16.61
CA LYS A 146 39.02 -32.97 -15.46
C LYS A 146 38.44 -34.33 -15.87
N PHE A 147 37.44 -34.34 -16.76
CA PHE A 147 36.90 -35.57 -17.30
C PHE A 147 37.97 -36.38 -18.06
N PHE A 148 38.72 -35.73 -18.97
CA PHE A 148 39.84 -36.32 -19.66
C PHE A 148 40.88 -36.89 -18.67
N MET A 149 41.26 -36.15 -17.63
CA MET A 149 42.19 -36.66 -16.59
C MET A 149 41.64 -37.89 -15.88
N HIS A 150 40.35 -37.99 -15.68
CA HIS A 150 39.71 -39.13 -15.05
C HIS A 150 39.78 -40.38 -15.95
N GLU A 151 39.51 -40.26 -17.23
CA GLU A 151 39.65 -41.35 -18.20
C GLU A 151 41.09 -41.84 -18.29
N GLU A 152 42.06 -40.92 -18.42
CA GLU A 152 43.48 -41.26 -18.47
C GLU A 152 43.97 -41.90 -17.16
N LYS A 153 43.45 -41.51 -16.02
CA LYS A 153 43.70 -42.16 -14.76
C LYS A 153 43.22 -43.63 -14.76
N GLN A 154 42.02 -43.89 -15.25
CA GLN A 154 41.49 -45.26 -15.36
C GLN A 154 42.38 -46.15 -16.25
N LYS A 155 42.83 -45.60 -17.40
CA LYS A 155 43.76 -46.29 -18.30
C LYS A 155 45.10 -46.62 -17.61
N ARG A 156 45.70 -45.68 -16.89
CA ARG A 156 46.94 -45.90 -16.11
C ARG A 156 46.77 -46.91 -14.98
N ASP A 157 45.63 -46.91 -14.30
CA ASP A 157 45.33 -47.87 -13.24
C ASP A 157 45.15 -49.30 -13.79
N PHE A 158 44.61 -49.44 -15.00
CA PHE A 158 44.56 -50.72 -15.73
C PHE A 158 45.96 -51.21 -16.13
N GLN A 159 46.79 -50.31 -16.71
CA GLN A 159 48.17 -50.65 -17.09
C GLN A 159 49.07 -51.06 -15.89
N ARG A 160 48.90 -50.46 -14.72
CA ARG A 160 49.59 -50.85 -13.47
C ARG A 160 49.20 -52.24 -13.03
N LYS A 161 47.97 -52.67 -13.25
CA LYS A 161 47.53 -54.03 -12.90
C LYS A 161 48.05 -55.09 -13.84
N SER A 162 48.42 -54.79 -15.08
CA SER A 162 48.88 -55.71 -16.10
C SER A 162 50.37 -56.04 -15.99
N HIS A 163 51.17 -55.58 -14.97
CA HIS A 163 52.55 -55.82 -14.69
C HIS A 163 53.59 -55.51 -15.81
N SER A 164 53.14 -54.85 -16.90
CA SER A 164 53.97 -54.50 -18.07
C SER A 164 54.26 -53.01 -18.21
N ALA A 165 54.01 -52.21 -17.19
CA ALA A 165 53.99 -50.74 -17.28
C ALA A 165 55.29 -50.13 -16.69
N ASP A 166 55.87 -49.17 -17.40
CA ASP A 166 56.87 -48.24 -16.88
C ASP A 166 56.21 -47.28 -15.87
N LEU A 167 56.36 -47.57 -14.58
CA LEU A 167 55.76 -46.84 -13.48
C LEU A 167 56.24 -45.38 -13.41
N GLU A 168 57.47 -45.11 -13.78
CA GLU A 168 58.04 -43.75 -13.78
C GLU A 168 57.41 -42.89 -14.87
N LYS A 169 57.16 -43.45 -16.05
CA LYS A 169 56.49 -42.79 -17.15
C LYS A 169 55.05 -42.44 -16.77
N LEU A 170 54.27 -43.35 -16.19
CA LEU A 170 52.89 -43.13 -15.77
C LEU A 170 52.80 -42.07 -14.67
N GLN A 171 53.82 -41.98 -13.80
CA GLN A 171 53.88 -40.95 -12.77
C GLN A 171 54.14 -39.55 -13.38
N LYS A 172 55.09 -39.47 -14.34
CA LYS A 172 55.36 -38.20 -15.07
C LYS A 172 54.17 -37.72 -15.84
N GLU A 173 53.39 -38.58 -16.51
CA GLU A 173 52.15 -38.23 -17.21
C GLU A 173 51.09 -37.66 -16.24
N SER A 174 50.90 -38.28 -15.08
CA SER A 174 49.98 -37.78 -14.06
C SER A 174 50.39 -36.41 -13.51
N GLN A 175 51.70 -36.19 -13.29
CA GLN A 175 52.22 -34.90 -12.84
C GLN A 175 52.03 -33.81 -13.90
N PHE A 176 52.30 -34.14 -15.17
CA PHE A 176 52.11 -33.25 -16.29
C PHE A 176 50.63 -32.78 -16.41
N GLN A 177 49.68 -33.70 -16.36
CA GLN A 177 48.25 -33.38 -16.42
C GLN A 177 47.79 -32.49 -15.27
N LYS A 178 48.29 -32.72 -14.04
CA LYS A 178 48.02 -31.86 -12.89
C LYS A 178 48.59 -30.46 -13.06
N ALA A 179 49.84 -30.38 -13.60
CA ALA A 179 50.46 -29.08 -13.89
C ALA A 179 49.71 -28.30 -14.96
N GLU A 180 49.25 -29.00 -16.01
CA GLU A 180 48.43 -28.38 -17.08
C GLU A 180 47.09 -27.86 -16.57
N LEU A 181 46.38 -28.63 -15.74
CA LEU A 181 45.17 -28.17 -15.10
C LEU A 181 45.41 -26.92 -14.22
N LYS A 182 46.52 -26.86 -13.51
CA LYS A 182 46.93 -25.72 -12.70
C LYS A 182 47.19 -24.50 -13.58
N ARG A 183 47.93 -24.63 -14.66
CA ARG A 183 48.21 -23.55 -15.63
C ARG A 183 46.94 -23.02 -16.27
N MET A 184 46.04 -23.92 -16.67
CA MET A 184 44.72 -23.54 -17.24
C MET A 184 43.89 -22.68 -16.27
N LYS A 185 43.81 -23.11 -15.01
CA LYS A 185 43.12 -22.34 -13.95
C LYS A 185 43.75 -20.97 -13.71
N GLU A 186 45.08 -20.91 -13.64
CA GLU A 186 45.80 -19.64 -13.46
C GLU A 186 45.61 -18.69 -14.63
N LYS A 187 45.57 -19.21 -15.87
CA LYS A 187 45.28 -18.42 -17.07
C LYS A 187 43.88 -17.81 -17.01
N PHE A 188 42.86 -18.64 -16.82
CA PHE A 188 41.46 -18.15 -16.73
C PHE A 188 41.26 -17.19 -15.56
N SER A 189 41.89 -17.44 -14.41
CA SER A 189 41.83 -16.52 -13.28
C SER A 189 42.40 -15.14 -13.60
N LYS A 190 43.54 -15.07 -14.32
CA LYS A 190 44.12 -13.79 -14.73
C LYS A 190 43.23 -13.04 -15.73
N GLU A 191 42.68 -13.75 -16.72
CA GLU A 191 41.77 -13.16 -17.72
C GLU A 191 40.50 -12.62 -17.08
N LEU A 192 39.88 -13.35 -16.16
CA LEU A 192 38.73 -12.91 -15.39
C LEU A 192 39.04 -11.72 -14.50
N THR A 193 40.15 -11.73 -13.78
CA THR A 193 40.56 -10.62 -12.91
C THR A 193 40.75 -9.32 -13.71
N ALA A 194 41.30 -9.41 -14.91
CA ALA A 194 41.46 -8.24 -15.78
C ALA A 194 40.11 -7.62 -16.19
N LEU A 195 39.08 -8.44 -16.46
CA LEU A 195 37.73 -7.99 -16.76
C LEU A 195 36.99 -7.46 -15.52
N GLU A 196 37.18 -8.14 -14.38
CA GLU A 196 36.57 -7.74 -13.10
C GLU A 196 37.12 -6.40 -12.60
N ASN A 197 38.38 -6.08 -12.82
CA ASN A 197 38.96 -4.77 -12.53
C ASN A 197 38.27 -3.63 -13.33
N ASN A 198 37.83 -3.91 -14.56
CA ASN A 198 37.03 -2.95 -15.33
C ASN A 198 35.59 -2.80 -14.75
N LEU A 199 35.05 -3.84 -14.12
CA LEU A 199 33.74 -3.81 -13.47
C LEU A 199 33.76 -2.93 -12.21
N ASP A 200 34.86 -2.85 -11.49
CA ASP A 200 35.01 -2.07 -10.26
C ASP A 200 34.68 -0.58 -10.47
N VAL A 201 34.95 -0.04 -11.66
CA VAL A 201 34.57 1.33 -12.01
C VAL A 201 33.05 1.52 -11.96
N TYR A 202 32.27 0.55 -12.48
CA TYR A 202 30.82 0.61 -12.50
C TYR A 202 30.23 0.34 -11.12
N GLU A 203 30.83 -0.54 -10.32
CA GLU A 203 30.42 -0.76 -8.92
C GLU A 203 30.64 0.50 -8.07
N ASN A 204 31.75 1.19 -8.24
CA ASN A 204 32.00 2.49 -7.60
C ASN A 204 30.99 3.56 -8.06
N LEU A 205 30.58 3.56 -9.33
CA LEU A 205 29.53 4.45 -9.83
C LEU A 205 28.16 4.14 -9.23
N LYS A 206 27.82 2.88 -8.99
CA LYS A 206 26.58 2.49 -8.29
C LYS A 206 26.56 3.02 -6.85
N ILE A 207 27.66 2.86 -6.14
CA ILE A 207 27.82 3.36 -4.77
C ILE A 207 27.70 4.89 -4.76
N LEU A 208 28.41 5.58 -5.65
CA LEU A 208 28.36 7.04 -5.76
C LEU A 208 26.95 7.54 -6.11
N ARG A 209 26.26 6.88 -7.07
CA ARG A 209 24.89 7.22 -7.42
C ARG A 209 23.96 7.12 -6.21
N LYS A 210 24.07 6.02 -5.46
CA LYS A 210 23.27 5.82 -4.24
C LYS A 210 23.54 6.91 -3.21
N GLN A 211 24.81 7.19 -2.90
CA GLN A 211 25.20 8.23 -1.94
C GLN A 211 24.66 9.62 -2.35
N LYS A 212 24.78 9.98 -3.64
CA LYS A 212 24.26 11.24 -4.15
C LYS A 212 22.74 11.32 -4.11
N SER A 213 22.04 10.22 -4.46
CA SER A 213 20.57 10.13 -4.35
C SER A 213 20.12 10.30 -2.92
N ASP A 214 20.74 9.58 -1.98
CA ASP A 214 20.39 9.65 -0.55
C ASP A 214 20.66 11.05 0.01
N ALA A 215 21.78 11.65 -0.35
CA ALA A 215 22.13 13.02 0.06
C ALA A 215 21.14 14.06 -0.50
N LEU A 216 20.77 13.95 -1.79
CA LEU A 216 19.81 14.85 -2.42
C LEU A 216 18.41 14.72 -1.81
N GLN A 217 17.98 13.50 -1.50
CA GLN A 217 16.69 13.24 -0.86
C GLN A 217 16.66 13.81 0.58
N ASN A 218 17.71 13.62 1.35
CA ASN A 218 17.82 14.20 2.69
C ASN A 218 17.82 15.73 2.65
N TRP A 219 18.56 16.32 1.71
CA TRP A 219 18.54 17.76 1.51
C TRP A 219 17.13 18.25 1.17
N LEU A 220 16.43 17.61 0.24
CA LEU A 220 15.06 17.96 -0.14
C LEU A 220 14.14 17.94 1.08
N PHE A 221 14.13 16.85 1.85
CA PHE A 221 13.28 16.73 3.04
C PHE A 221 13.62 17.75 4.13
N SER A 222 14.88 18.20 4.22
CA SER A 222 15.26 19.28 5.14
C SER A 222 14.72 20.66 4.72
N LYS A 223 14.40 20.84 3.41
CA LYS A 223 13.85 22.08 2.87
C LYS A 223 12.32 22.17 2.94
N PHE A 224 11.63 21.03 3.10
CA PHE A 224 10.21 21.03 3.38
C PHE A 224 9.97 21.38 4.86
N GLU A 225 9.96 22.68 5.17
CA GLU A 225 9.66 23.23 6.51
C GLU A 225 8.15 23.43 6.64
N MET A 226 7.50 22.60 7.45
CA MET A 226 6.08 22.69 7.76
C MET A 226 5.85 23.66 8.92
N LEU A 227 4.84 24.52 8.78
CA LEU A 227 4.38 25.44 9.80
C LEU A 227 3.13 24.87 10.48
N ASN A 228 3.09 24.87 11.82
CA ASN A 228 1.88 24.49 12.54
C ASN A 228 1.02 25.73 12.89
N PHE A 229 -0.20 25.49 13.36
CA PHE A 229 -1.13 26.56 13.73
C PHE A 229 -0.61 27.49 14.85
N LYS A 230 0.31 26.99 15.70
CA LYS A 230 0.97 27.80 16.74
C LYS A 230 2.12 28.67 16.24
N GLY A 231 2.50 28.56 14.96
CA GLY A 231 3.63 29.27 14.37
C GLY A 231 4.99 28.57 14.52
N GLU A 232 5.03 27.32 14.98
CA GLU A 232 6.25 26.52 15.06
C GLU A 232 6.58 25.88 13.73
N LYS A 233 7.88 25.73 13.42
CA LYS A 233 8.37 25.12 12.18
C LYS A 233 9.10 23.80 12.46
N LYS A 234 8.87 22.79 11.64
CA LYS A 234 9.65 21.56 11.59
C LYS A 234 9.85 21.10 10.15
N SER A 235 11.05 20.62 9.86
CA SER A 235 11.33 19.94 8.59
C SER A 235 10.67 18.55 8.56
N LEU A 236 10.54 17.95 7.37
CA LEU A 236 10.04 16.57 7.26
C LEU A 236 10.95 15.56 8.00
N LEU A 237 12.26 15.83 8.06
CA LEU A 237 13.21 14.96 8.80
C LEU A 237 12.95 14.97 10.31
N GLU A 238 12.44 16.07 10.86
CA GLU A 238 12.09 16.19 12.29
C GLU A 238 10.69 15.64 12.59
N ILE A 239 9.78 15.69 11.61
CA ILE A 239 8.40 15.19 11.75
C ILE A 239 8.34 13.66 11.69
N PHE A 240 9.14 13.03 10.83
CA PHE A 240 9.11 11.59 10.63
C PHE A 240 10.15 10.88 11.51
N PRO A 241 9.80 9.76 12.16
CA PRO A 241 10.74 8.98 12.99
C PRO A 241 11.77 8.20 12.14
N SER A 242 11.58 8.14 10.83
CA SER A 242 12.48 7.52 9.84
C SER A 242 12.42 8.33 8.56
N LEU A 243 13.22 7.95 7.55
CA LEU A 243 13.23 8.67 6.27
C LEU A 243 11.81 8.85 5.72
N PRO A 244 11.39 10.11 5.44
CA PRO A 244 10.07 10.37 4.89
C PRO A 244 9.83 9.63 3.57
N PRO A 245 8.63 9.13 3.30
CA PRO A 245 8.32 8.51 2.02
C PRO A 245 8.36 9.53 0.87
N ALA A 246 8.73 9.09 -0.32
CA ALA A 246 8.77 9.94 -1.52
C ALA A 246 7.43 10.67 -1.74
N GLY A 247 7.50 11.97 -2.06
CA GLY A 247 6.33 12.84 -2.23
C GLY A 247 5.62 13.22 -0.92
N ALA A 248 6.26 13.03 0.25
CA ALA A 248 5.79 13.61 1.51
C ALA A 248 5.85 15.14 1.44
N GLY A 249 4.79 15.82 1.92
CA GLY A 249 4.68 17.28 1.84
C GLY A 249 4.04 17.83 0.57
N GLU A 250 3.93 17.03 -0.50
CA GLU A 250 3.38 17.45 -1.79
C GLU A 250 1.85 17.24 -1.93
N CYS A 251 1.20 16.72 -0.90
CA CYS A 251 -0.26 16.51 -0.90
C CYS A 251 -1.01 17.85 -0.75
N CYS A 252 -2.32 17.85 -1.09
CA CYS A 252 -3.13 19.06 -1.04
C CYS A 252 -3.24 19.67 0.35
N ALA A 253 -3.57 18.87 1.38
CA ALA A 253 -3.76 19.38 2.73
C ALA A 253 -2.54 20.08 3.32
N PRO A 254 -1.30 19.54 3.26
CA PRO A 254 -0.10 20.27 3.67
C PRO A 254 0.11 21.60 2.94
N LYS A 255 -0.07 21.63 1.60
CA LYS A 255 0.07 22.87 0.81
C LYS A 255 -0.95 23.94 1.24
N LEU A 256 -2.21 23.53 1.40
CA LEU A 256 -3.31 24.41 1.80
C LEU A 256 -3.07 25.03 3.18
N LEU A 257 -2.75 24.21 4.17
CA LEU A 257 -2.50 24.65 5.54
C LEU A 257 -1.24 25.52 5.63
N GLN A 258 -0.16 25.15 4.92
CA GLN A 258 1.06 25.94 4.87
C GLN A 258 0.79 27.35 4.34
N HIS A 259 0.07 27.46 3.23
CA HIS A 259 -0.29 28.74 2.65
C HIS A 259 -1.21 29.55 3.58
N ALA A 260 -2.18 28.90 4.20
CA ALA A 260 -3.09 29.54 5.16
C ALA A 260 -2.33 30.12 6.35
N PHE A 261 -1.47 29.33 6.98
CA PHE A 261 -0.72 29.78 8.16
C PHE A 261 0.30 30.88 7.84
N LEU A 262 1.02 30.76 6.71
CA LEU A 262 1.98 31.80 6.27
C LEU A 262 1.30 33.15 5.99
N ASN A 263 0.05 33.15 5.56
CA ASN A 263 -0.67 34.36 5.19
C ASN A 263 -1.73 34.80 6.23
N GLY A 264 -1.77 34.16 7.40
CA GLY A 264 -2.65 34.52 8.50
C GLY A 264 -4.15 34.26 8.23
N TYR A 265 -4.47 33.23 7.43
CA TYR A 265 -5.84 32.76 7.26
C TYR A 265 -6.23 31.83 8.41
N ASN A 266 -7.47 32.00 8.89
CA ASN A 266 -8.07 31.10 9.87
C ASN A 266 -8.71 29.89 9.14
N PRO A 267 -8.19 28.65 9.27
CA PRO A 267 -8.75 27.50 8.60
C PRO A 267 -10.03 27.02 9.30
N LEU A 268 -11.08 26.77 8.52
CA LEU A 268 -12.39 26.36 9.02
C LEU A 268 -12.74 24.91 8.67
N LYS A 269 -12.66 24.54 7.39
CA LYS A 269 -12.98 23.19 6.91
C LYS A 269 -12.09 22.82 5.74
N ILE A 270 -11.74 21.54 5.60
CA ILE A 270 -10.90 21.01 4.52
C ILE A 270 -11.58 19.83 3.82
N ALA A 271 -11.38 19.71 2.51
CA ALA A 271 -11.78 18.52 1.76
C ALA A 271 -10.83 18.25 0.58
N GLU A 272 -10.61 16.99 0.27
CA GLU A 272 -9.82 16.55 -0.88
C GLU A 272 -10.69 15.66 -1.77
N PHE A 273 -10.63 15.83 -3.10
CA PHE A 273 -11.42 15.07 -4.06
C PHE A 273 -10.57 14.60 -5.25
N TRP A 274 -10.99 13.49 -5.83
CA TRP A 274 -10.30 12.90 -6.97
C TRP A 274 -10.86 13.41 -8.29
N TYR A 275 -9.99 13.79 -9.23
CA TYR A 275 -10.37 14.15 -10.59
C TYR A 275 -9.72 13.16 -11.59
N GLY A 276 -10.48 12.73 -12.60
CA GLY A 276 -10.00 11.86 -13.66
C GLY A 276 -10.13 10.36 -13.39
N LYS A 277 -9.33 9.56 -14.11
CA LYS A 277 -9.36 8.09 -14.07
C LYS A 277 -8.84 7.57 -12.73
N SER A 278 -9.35 6.40 -12.31
CA SER A 278 -8.81 5.69 -11.16
C SER A 278 -7.40 5.18 -11.46
N PRO A 279 -6.42 5.31 -10.56
CA PRO A 279 -5.10 4.70 -10.73
C PRO A 279 -5.21 3.18 -10.83
N LYS A 280 -4.24 2.54 -11.49
CA LYS A 280 -4.16 1.07 -11.51
C LYS A 280 -4.02 0.55 -10.06
N GLY A 281 -4.91 -0.37 -9.68
CA GLY A 281 -4.86 -1.01 -8.36
C GLY A 281 -5.52 -0.24 -7.22
N GLU A 282 -5.81 1.06 -7.36
CA GLU A 282 -6.48 1.86 -6.34
C GLU A 282 -7.97 2.10 -6.68
N ILE A 283 -8.76 2.41 -5.64
CA ILE A 283 -10.18 2.73 -5.81
C ILE A 283 -10.35 4.24 -5.63
N ARG A 284 -10.36 4.97 -6.74
CA ARG A 284 -10.58 6.41 -6.80
C ARG A 284 -11.64 6.72 -7.86
N LYS A 285 -12.79 7.22 -7.45
CA LYS A 285 -13.86 7.63 -8.38
C LYS A 285 -13.78 9.13 -8.62
N HIS A 286 -13.99 9.51 -9.87
CA HIS A 286 -14.04 10.90 -10.29
C HIS A 286 -15.03 11.72 -9.43
N LEU A 287 -14.61 12.88 -8.96
CA LEU A 287 -15.33 13.83 -8.10
C LEU A 287 -15.70 13.31 -6.70
N ASN A 288 -15.32 12.11 -6.33
CA ASN A 288 -15.53 11.65 -4.95
C ASN A 288 -14.50 12.26 -4.01
N PHE A 289 -14.94 12.55 -2.79
CA PHE A 289 -14.08 13.02 -1.71
C PHE A 289 -13.36 11.86 -1.03
N TYR A 290 -12.12 12.10 -0.63
CA TYR A 290 -11.26 11.14 0.04
C TYR A 290 -10.53 11.78 1.22
N PRO A 291 -10.37 11.06 2.35
CA PRO A 291 -9.58 11.57 3.47
C PRO A 291 -8.10 11.64 3.12
N ALA A 292 -7.37 12.44 3.87
CA ALA A 292 -5.92 12.45 3.84
C ALA A 292 -5.34 11.06 4.18
N CYS A 293 -4.23 10.69 3.54
CA CYS A 293 -3.63 9.37 3.72
C CYS A 293 -2.98 9.22 5.12
N ASN A 294 -2.99 7.96 5.64
CA ASN A 294 -2.45 7.68 6.97
C ASN A 294 -0.92 7.54 7.02
N SER A 295 -0.23 7.47 5.90
CA SER A 295 1.22 7.25 5.84
C SER A 295 2.03 8.51 5.58
N LYS A 296 1.76 9.20 4.48
CA LYS A 296 2.49 10.43 4.11
C LYS A 296 1.94 11.66 4.84
N CYS A 297 0.61 11.82 4.84
CA CYS A 297 -0.02 13.04 5.36
C CYS A 297 -0.17 13.02 6.88
N LYS A 298 -0.42 11.86 7.51
CA LYS A 298 -0.75 11.81 8.93
C LYS A 298 0.32 12.39 9.86
N PRO A 299 1.62 12.04 9.74
CA PRO A 299 2.64 12.66 10.58
C PRO A 299 2.71 14.18 10.39
N ILE A 300 2.64 14.64 9.14
CA ILE A 300 2.68 16.06 8.78
C ILE A 300 1.47 16.81 9.35
N LEU A 301 0.26 16.32 9.10
CA LEU A 301 -0.96 16.96 9.55
C LEU A 301 -1.11 16.91 11.07
N ASN A 302 -0.65 15.85 11.75
CA ASN A 302 -0.62 15.84 13.20
C ASN A 302 0.19 16.99 13.77
N PHE A 303 1.34 17.32 13.16
CA PHE A 303 2.14 18.50 13.55
C PHE A 303 1.47 19.80 13.14
N MET A 304 1.05 19.93 11.88
CA MET A 304 0.50 21.20 11.36
C MET A 304 -0.79 21.64 12.08
N LEU A 305 -1.60 20.69 12.54
CA LEU A 305 -2.87 20.94 13.22
C LEU A 305 -2.73 21.14 14.73
N GLU A 306 -1.52 21.08 15.29
CA GLU A 306 -1.29 21.36 16.72
C GLU A 306 -1.77 22.77 17.09
N GLY A 307 -2.70 22.84 18.03
CA GLY A 307 -3.34 24.09 18.48
C GLY A 307 -4.72 24.34 17.89
N LEU A 308 -5.12 23.62 16.83
CA LEU A 308 -6.51 23.65 16.33
C LEU A 308 -7.41 22.69 17.11
N VAL A 309 -8.65 23.13 17.36
CA VAL A 309 -9.70 22.25 17.90
C VAL A 309 -10.26 21.41 16.76
N LEU A 310 -10.02 20.10 16.81
CA LEU A 310 -10.42 19.17 15.76
C LEU A 310 -11.72 18.44 16.13
N GLU A 311 -12.52 18.11 15.12
CA GLU A 311 -13.60 17.15 15.25
C GLU A 311 -13.06 15.80 15.69
N LYS A 312 -13.73 15.16 16.67
CA LYS A 312 -13.37 13.83 17.14
C LYS A 312 -13.61 12.81 16.01
N ASN A 313 -12.67 11.88 15.84
CA ASN A 313 -12.91 10.75 14.95
C ASN A 313 -13.93 9.80 15.61
N PRO A 314 -15.14 9.62 15.01
CA PRO A 314 -16.15 8.73 15.57
C PRO A 314 -15.68 7.27 15.74
N LEU A 315 -14.66 6.85 14.98
CA LEU A 315 -14.10 5.51 15.04
C LEU A 315 -13.14 5.31 16.23
N GLU A 316 -12.69 6.38 16.89
CA GLU A 316 -11.79 6.30 18.06
C GLU A 316 -12.52 6.02 19.37
N ASN A 317 -13.85 6.28 19.42
CA ASN A 317 -14.69 6.11 20.62
C ASN A 317 -15.95 5.30 20.32
N LEU A 318 -15.81 4.15 19.66
CA LEU A 318 -16.94 3.25 19.45
C LEU A 318 -17.44 2.72 20.80
N PRO A 319 -18.78 2.70 21.04
CA PRO A 319 -19.32 2.18 22.29
C PRO A 319 -18.93 0.73 22.48
N GLU A 320 -18.63 0.35 23.72
CA GLU A 320 -18.33 -1.04 24.07
C GLU A 320 -19.51 -1.95 23.73
N LYS A 321 -19.31 -2.84 22.77
CA LYS A 321 -20.27 -3.86 22.38
C LYS A 321 -19.84 -5.20 22.96
N GLN A 322 -20.82 -6.05 23.29
CA GLN A 322 -20.56 -7.40 23.78
C GLN A 322 -20.67 -8.43 22.67
N ILE A 323 -19.90 -9.52 22.80
CA ILE A 323 -20.05 -10.70 21.96
C ILE A 323 -21.25 -11.53 22.42
N GLU A 324 -21.91 -12.20 21.48
CA GLU A 324 -22.92 -13.23 21.75
C GLU A 324 -22.32 -14.60 21.44
N ILE A 325 -22.46 -15.58 22.34
CA ILE A 325 -22.05 -16.95 22.10
C ILE A 325 -23.23 -17.67 21.43
N ILE A 326 -23.03 -18.12 20.19
CA ILE A 326 -24.05 -18.82 19.39
C ILE A 326 -23.98 -20.32 19.66
N TYR A 327 -22.77 -20.85 19.87
CA TYR A 327 -22.52 -22.24 20.19
C TYR A 327 -21.30 -22.35 21.08
N ASP A 328 -21.34 -23.29 22.00
CA ASP A 328 -20.24 -23.55 22.92
C ASP A 328 -20.19 -25.04 23.29
N ASP A 329 -18.99 -25.61 23.23
CA ASP A 329 -18.68 -26.93 23.76
C ASP A 329 -17.30 -26.96 24.43
N GLU A 330 -16.80 -28.13 24.77
CA GLU A 330 -15.48 -28.29 25.39
C GLU A 330 -14.33 -27.82 24.52
N PHE A 331 -14.49 -27.89 23.19
CA PHE A 331 -13.42 -27.78 22.18
C PHE A 331 -13.37 -26.42 21.48
N LEU A 332 -14.55 -25.86 21.18
CA LEU A 332 -14.65 -24.59 20.45
C LEU A 332 -15.93 -23.82 20.81
N SER A 333 -15.92 -22.53 20.46
CA SER A 333 -17.11 -21.69 20.49
C SER A 333 -17.34 -21.06 19.12
N VAL A 334 -18.61 -20.87 18.74
CA VAL A 334 -18.99 -19.97 17.65
C VAL A 334 -19.61 -18.73 18.24
N VAL A 335 -19.06 -17.58 17.91
CA VAL A 335 -19.46 -16.30 18.49
C VAL A 335 -19.91 -15.32 17.42
N PHE A 336 -20.85 -14.45 17.76
CA PHE A 336 -21.19 -13.28 16.98
C PHE A 336 -20.34 -12.11 17.42
N LYS A 337 -19.58 -11.55 16.47
CA LYS A 337 -18.82 -10.31 16.61
C LYS A 337 -19.66 -9.12 16.13
N PRO A 338 -19.97 -8.13 16.95
CA PRO A 338 -20.62 -6.91 16.48
C PRO A 338 -19.64 -6.07 15.62
N GLU A 339 -20.19 -5.16 14.81
CA GLU A 339 -19.39 -4.12 14.12
C GLU A 339 -18.73 -3.20 15.15
N GLY A 340 -17.56 -2.66 14.80
CA GLY A 340 -16.78 -1.77 15.68
C GLY A 340 -15.95 -2.50 16.74
N MET A 341 -15.96 -3.84 16.79
CA MET A 341 -15.11 -4.65 17.67
C MET A 341 -13.96 -5.30 16.90
N LEU A 342 -12.78 -5.35 17.50
CA LEU A 342 -11.64 -6.09 16.94
C LEU A 342 -11.82 -7.60 17.10
N SER A 343 -11.26 -8.38 16.18
CA SER A 343 -11.17 -9.85 16.33
C SER A 343 -10.11 -10.25 17.37
N CYS A 344 -8.94 -9.61 17.32
CA CYS A 344 -7.83 -9.78 18.25
C CYS A 344 -7.40 -8.42 18.79
N PRO A 345 -6.78 -8.35 20.00
CA PRO A 345 -6.25 -7.10 20.54
C PRO A 345 -5.23 -6.46 19.58
N ASP A 346 -5.24 -5.16 19.51
CA ASP A 346 -4.23 -4.36 18.83
C ASP A 346 -3.13 -3.90 19.82
N LYS A 347 -2.19 -3.06 19.32
CA LYS A 347 -1.13 -2.48 20.15
C LYS A 347 -1.65 -1.54 21.26
N LYS A 348 -2.88 -1.05 21.16
CA LYS A 348 -3.53 -0.19 22.15
C LYS A 348 -4.39 -0.99 23.14
N ASN A 349 -4.37 -2.32 23.07
CA ASN A 349 -5.18 -3.23 23.90
C ASN A 349 -6.69 -2.94 23.87
N GLN A 350 -7.21 -2.48 22.74
CA GLN A 350 -8.63 -2.26 22.58
C GLN A 350 -9.40 -3.58 22.72
N ARG A 351 -10.63 -3.48 23.22
CA ARG A 351 -11.52 -4.63 23.41
C ARG A 351 -11.71 -5.41 22.10
N SER A 352 -11.60 -6.71 22.19
CA SER A 352 -11.67 -7.63 21.05
C SER A 352 -12.47 -8.88 21.38
N VAL A 353 -12.85 -9.66 20.37
CA VAL A 353 -13.48 -10.97 20.59
C VAL A 353 -12.60 -11.85 21.49
N LEU A 354 -11.28 -11.88 21.26
CA LEU A 354 -10.38 -12.68 22.08
C LEU A 354 -10.35 -12.22 23.54
N SER A 355 -10.29 -10.91 23.81
CA SER A 355 -10.30 -10.40 25.20
C SER A 355 -11.64 -10.68 25.88
N ALA A 356 -12.76 -10.49 25.18
CA ALA A 356 -14.09 -10.80 25.71
C ALA A 356 -14.30 -12.31 25.97
N MET A 357 -13.72 -13.18 25.15
CA MET A 357 -13.74 -14.63 25.37
C MET A 357 -12.91 -15.02 26.60
N ARG A 358 -11.74 -14.39 26.81
CA ARG A 358 -10.91 -14.63 28.00
C ARG A 358 -11.60 -14.19 29.30
N GLU A 359 -12.35 -13.10 29.27
CA GLU A 359 -13.18 -12.66 30.40
C GLU A 359 -14.28 -13.68 30.74
N LYS A 360 -14.91 -14.28 29.70
CA LYS A 360 -15.98 -15.29 29.89
C LYS A 360 -15.47 -16.67 30.28
N PHE A 361 -14.25 -17.02 29.89
CA PHE A 361 -13.63 -18.33 30.13
C PHE A 361 -12.25 -18.16 30.78
N PRO A 362 -12.16 -17.64 32.00
CA PRO A 362 -10.88 -17.33 32.65
C PRO A 362 -10.00 -18.57 32.88
N ASP A 363 -10.60 -19.75 33.03
CA ASP A 363 -9.89 -21.01 33.20
C ASP A 363 -9.31 -21.59 31.89
N LYS A 364 -9.70 -21.05 30.74
CA LYS A 364 -9.20 -21.48 29.41
C LYS A 364 -8.05 -20.59 28.96
N THR A 365 -6.82 -21.00 29.24
CA THR A 365 -5.59 -20.22 28.91
C THR A 365 -5.23 -20.23 27.45
N GLU A 366 -5.70 -21.21 26.64
CA GLU A 366 -5.32 -21.42 25.23
C GLU A 366 -6.40 -20.99 24.23
N LEU A 367 -7.21 -19.98 24.56
CA LEU A 367 -8.21 -19.47 23.61
C LEU A 367 -7.54 -18.84 22.39
N MET A 368 -7.91 -19.29 21.18
CA MET A 368 -7.36 -18.86 19.91
C MET A 368 -8.44 -18.52 18.88
N ILE A 369 -8.28 -17.37 18.23
CA ILE A 369 -9.17 -16.92 17.14
C ILE A 369 -8.80 -17.67 15.86
N CYS A 370 -9.71 -18.49 15.32
CA CYS A 370 -9.43 -19.29 14.13
C CYS A 370 -9.41 -18.49 12.82
N HIS A 371 -10.14 -17.38 12.75
CA HIS A 371 -10.13 -16.46 11.60
C HIS A 371 -10.58 -15.07 12.07
N ARG A 372 -10.38 -14.06 11.23
CA ARG A 372 -10.67 -12.67 11.59
C ARG A 372 -11.72 -12.05 10.67
N LEU A 373 -12.50 -11.15 11.24
CA LEU A 373 -13.33 -10.17 10.53
C LEU A 373 -12.72 -8.78 10.71
N ASP A 374 -12.96 -7.91 9.74
CA ASP A 374 -12.55 -6.50 9.85
C ASP A 374 -13.29 -5.79 10.99
N LEU A 375 -12.75 -4.69 11.49
CA LEU A 375 -13.32 -3.91 12.59
C LEU A 375 -14.82 -3.66 12.40
N MET A 376 -15.21 -3.13 11.23
CA MET A 376 -16.60 -2.75 10.93
C MET A 376 -17.45 -3.90 10.35
N THR A 377 -16.89 -5.07 10.12
CA THR A 377 -17.65 -6.25 9.69
C THR A 377 -18.22 -6.97 10.90
N SER A 378 -19.54 -7.16 10.92
CA SER A 378 -20.22 -8.00 11.93
C SER A 378 -20.30 -9.46 11.47
N GLY A 379 -20.55 -10.40 12.36
CA GLY A 379 -20.88 -11.78 11.99
C GLY A 379 -20.22 -12.86 12.82
N LEU A 380 -20.33 -14.08 12.32
CA LEU A 380 -19.93 -15.31 12.98
C LEU A 380 -18.42 -15.54 12.92
N MET A 381 -17.84 -15.96 14.05
CA MET A 381 -16.44 -16.32 14.19
C MET A 381 -16.26 -17.59 14.99
N ILE A 382 -15.25 -18.40 14.65
CA ILE A 382 -14.86 -19.61 15.38
C ILE A 382 -13.70 -19.27 16.31
N VAL A 383 -13.83 -19.66 17.58
CA VAL A 383 -12.81 -19.57 18.62
C VAL A 383 -12.46 -20.99 19.09
N ALA A 384 -11.22 -21.40 18.96
CA ALA A 384 -10.73 -22.69 19.48
C ALA A 384 -10.35 -22.54 20.97
N LYS A 385 -10.61 -23.56 21.76
CA LYS A 385 -10.31 -23.60 23.19
C LYS A 385 -8.99 -24.29 23.54
N ASN A 386 -8.32 -24.87 22.54
CA ASN A 386 -6.95 -25.39 22.67
C ASN A 386 -6.22 -25.38 21.32
N LYS A 387 -4.91 -25.58 21.34
CA LYS A 387 -4.03 -25.52 20.18
C LYS A 387 -4.34 -26.58 19.11
N GLN A 388 -4.72 -27.81 19.51
CA GLN A 388 -5.01 -28.87 18.56
C GLN A 388 -6.23 -28.52 17.70
N ILE A 389 -7.33 -28.09 18.34
CA ILE A 389 -8.56 -27.65 17.65
C ILE A 389 -8.28 -26.47 16.73
N PHE A 390 -7.45 -25.52 17.16
CA PHE A 390 -7.04 -24.39 16.34
C PHE A 390 -6.37 -24.89 15.04
N VAL A 391 -5.39 -25.79 15.14
CA VAL A 391 -4.68 -26.35 13.98
C VAL A 391 -5.63 -27.09 13.04
N ASP A 392 -6.57 -27.87 13.57
CA ASP A 392 -7.53 -28.63 12.76
C ASP A 392 -8.53 -27.72 12.01
N ILE A 393 -9.01 -26.65 12.67
CA ILE A 393 -9.86 -25.64 12.01
C ILE A 393 -9.04 -24.84 10.98
N GLN A 394 -7.79 -24.47 11.29
CA GLN A 394 -6.91 -23.80 10.31
C GLN A 394 -6.66 -24.66 9.07
N ARG A 395 -6.50 -25.98 9.23
CA ARG A 395 -6.39 -26.92 8.11
C ARG A 395 -7.64 -26.90 7.23
N GLN A 396 -8.85 -26.89 7.83
CA GLN A 396 -10.09 -26.78 7.07
C GLN A 396 -10.19 -25.44 6.30
N PHE A 397 -9.69 -24.33 6.86
CA PHE A 397 -9.60 -23.05 6.14
C PHE A 397 -8.63 -23.15 4.97
N PHE A 398 -7.45 -23.73 5.18
CA PHE A 398 -6.44 -23.91 4.14
C PHE A 398 -6.91 -24.80 2.99
N GLU A 399 -7.65 -25.87 3.30
CA GLU A 399 -8.23 -26.81 2.35
C GLU A 399 -9.55 -26.33 1.73
N HIS A 400 -9.97 -25.08 1.99
CA HIS A 400 -11.24 -24.49 1.52
C HIS A 400 -12.49 -25.30 1.88
N LYS A 401 -12.45 -26.11 2.93
CA LYS A 401 -13.57 -26.94 3.43
C LYS A 401 -14.60 -26.13 4.20
N ILE A 402 -14.20 -25.01 4.81
CA ILE A 402 -15.13 -24.11 5.51
C ILE A 402 -15.87 -23.25 4.49
N LYS A 403 -17.19 -23.31 4.51
CA LYS A 403 -18.04 -22.46 3.67
C LYS A 403 -18.49 -21.25 4.46
N LYS A 404 -18.39 -20.10 3.84
CA LYS A 404 -18.74 -18.80 4.44
C LYS A 404 -19.70 -18.08 3.51
N THR A 405 -20.80 -17.54 4.05
CA THR A 405 -21.69 -16.65 3.31
C THR A 405 -21.71 -15.30 3.99
N TYR A 406 -21.44 -14.25 3.22
CA TYR A 406 -21.54 -12.88 3.67
C TYR A 406 -22.71 -12.20 2.98
N PHE A 407 -23.41 -11.35 3.71
CA PHE A 407 -24.47 -10.48 3.20
C PHE A 407 -23.94 -9.05 3.16
N ALA A 408 -24.24 -8.32 2.09
CA ALA A 408 -23.86 -6.93 1.96
C ALA A 408 -24.92 -6.12 1.20
N ILE A 409 -24.88 -4.80 1.42
CA ILE A 409 -25.57 -3.81 0.57
C ILE A 409 -24.48 -3.00 -0.12
N LEU A 410 -24.58 -2.86 -1.45
CA LEU A 410 -23.63 -2.11 -2.26
C LEU A 410 -24.23 -0.78 -2.72
N GLU A 411 -23.41 0.27 -2.81
CA GLU A 411 -23.76 1.57 -3.40
C GLU A 411 -23.64 1.47 -4.93
N GLY A 412 -24.75 1.20 -5.60
CA GLY A 412 -24.83 1.05 -7.05
C GLY A 412 -25.49 -0.27 -7.49
N GLU A 413 -25.82 -0.33 -8.75
CA GLU A 413 -26.51 -1.47 -9.37
C GLU A 413 -25.54 -2.46 -10.00
N VAL A 414 -25.56 -3.71 -9.54
CA VAL A 414 -24.80 -4.81 -10.12
C VAL A 414 -25.71 -5.58 -11.07
N LYS A 415 -25.52 -5.39 -12.38
CA LYS A 415 -26.39 -5.96 -13.41
C LYS A 415 -26.29 -7.49 -13.53
N GLN A 416 -25.10 -8.03 -13.32
CA GLN A 416 -24.85 -9.46 -13.42
C GLN A 416 -25.31 -10.17 -12.14
N LYS A 417 -26.30 -11.04 -12.25
CA LYS A 417 -26.92 -11.72 -11.09
C LYS A 417 -25.99 -12.64 -10.30
N ARG A 418 -25.05 -13.27 -10.96
CA ARG A 418 -24.04 -14.17 -10.35
C ARG A 418 -22.71 -14.05 -11.06
N GLY A 419 -21.63 -14.24 -10.35
CA GLY A 419 -20.30 -14.20 -10.96
C GLY A 419 -19.17 -14.57 -10.03
N LYS A 420 -17.96 -14.49 -10.59
CA LYS A 420 -16.68 -14.70 -9.90
C LYS A 420 -15.82 -13.45 -10.07
N ILE A 421 -15.21 -13.00 -8.97
CA ILE A 421 -14.21 -11.93 -8.95
C ILE A 421 -12.89 -12.57 -8.56
N SER A 422 -11.87 -12.36 -9.39
CA SER A 422 -10.52 -12.87 -9.17
C SER A 422 -9.53 -11.72 -9.36
N LEU A 423 -9.27 -10.98 -8.27
CA LEU A 423 -8.37 -9.83 -8.26
C LEU A 423 -7.36 -10.01 -7.12
N PRO A 424 -6.07 -10.20 -7.43
CA PRO A 424 -5.05 -10.44 -6.42
C PRO A 424 -4.81 -9.18 -5.56
N LEU A 425 -4.62 -9.38 -4.25
CA LEU A 425 -4.58 -8.30 -3.27
C LEU A 425 -3.25 -8.23 -2.53
N ILE A 426 -2.79 -7.00 -2.30
CA ILE A 426 -1.64 -6.68 -1.47
C ILE A 426 -1.97 -5.48 -0.57
N THR A 427 -1.30 -5.40 0.58
CA THR A 427 -1.40 -4.21 1.44
C THR A 427 -0.86 -2.99 0.70
N ASP A 428 -1.63 -1.91 0.65
CA ASP A 428 -1.09 -0.62 0.23
C ASP A 428 -0.15 -0.11 1.30
N PHE A 429 1.15 -0.17 1.02
CA PHE A 429 2.18 0.21 1.99
C PHE A 429 2.09 1.69 2.37
N PHE A 430 1.68 2.54 1.43
CA PHE A 430 1.61 3.99 1.59
C PHE A 430 0.27 4.49 2.12
N ASP A 431 -0.79 3.66 2.10
CA ASP A 431 -2.11 4.03 2.60
C ASP A 431 -2.74 2.93 3.48
N ARG A 432 -2.01 2.48 4.50
CA ARG A 432 -2.54 1.51 5.47
C ARG A 432 -3.72 2.10 6.25
N PRO A 433 -4.76 1.31 6.54
CA PRO A 433 -4.87 -0.15 6.40
C PRO A 433 -5.39 -0.64 5.05
N ARG A 434 -5.47 0.21 4.01
CA ARG A 434 -6.02 -0.17 2.70
C ARG A 434 -5.27 -1.33 2.07
N GLN A 435 -6.00 -2.10 1.28
CA GLN A 435 -5.48 -3.09 0.35
C GLN A 435 -5.70 -2.58 -1.08
N LYS A 436 -4.85 -3.00 -2.01
CA LYS A 436 -4.97 -2.69 -3.43
C LYS A 436 -4.85 -3.94 -4.29
N VAL A 437 -5.35 -3.86 -5.51
CA VAL A 437 -5.16 -4.89 -6.53
C VAL A 437 -3.76 -4.76 -7.12
N ASP A 438 -3.02 -5.85 -7.15
CA ASP A 438 -1.68 -5.88 -7.73
C ASP A 438 -1.47 -7.24 -8.40
N PHE A 439 -1.35 -7.25 -9.73
CA PHE A 439 -1.23 -8.48 -10.51
C PHE A 439 0.18 -9.09 -10.50
N LEU A 440 1.20 -8.34 -10.03
CA LEU A 440 2.57 -8.83 -9.96
C LEU A 440 2.90 -9.42 -8.58
N PHE A 441 2.52 -8.71 -7.51
CA PHE A 441 2.91 -9.05 -6.13
C PHE A 441 1.71 -9.39 -5.24
N GLY A 442 0.49 -9.22 -5.73
CA GLY A 442 -0.74 -9.50 -5.00
C GLY A 442 -0.94 -10.99 -4.77
N LYS A 443 -1.45 -11.33 -3.58
CA LYS A 443 -1.86 -12.70 -3.26
C LYS A 443 -3.21 -12.99 -3.89
N GLU A 444 -3.35 -14.17 -4.47
CA GLU A 444 -4.61 -14.64 -5.06
C GLU A 444 -5.80 -14.41 -4.10
N ALA A 445 -6.86 -13.83 -4.65
CA ALA A 445 -8.11 -13.59 -3.94
C ALA A 445 -9.29 -13.86 -4.87
N VAL A 446 -10.18 -14.78 -4.45
CA VAL A 446 -11.31 -15.25 -5.23
C VAL A 446 -12.59 -15.14 -4.42
N THR A 447 -13.61 -14.51 -5.00
CA THR A 447 -14.94 -14.34 -4.42
C THR A 447 -16.01 -14.66 -5.45
N PHE A 448 -16.92 -15.58 -5.13
CA PHE A 448 -18.16 -15.75 -5.86
C PHE A 448 -19.25 -14.88 -5.26
N TYR A 449 -20.21 -14.47 -6.06
CA TYR A 449 -21.32 -13.64 -5.59
C TYR A 449 -22.64 -13.98 -6.26
N GLU A 450 -23.72 -13.62 -5.57
CA GLU A 450 -25.10 -13.73 -6.05
C GLU A 450 -25.90 -12.49 -5.60
N VAL A 451 -26.47 -11.78 -6.56
CA VAL A 451 -27.37 -10.65 -6.30
C VAL A 451 -28.71 -11.17 -5.82
N ILE A 452 -29.15 -10.68 -4.66
CA ILE A 452 -30.45 -11.03 -4.06
C ILE A 452 -31.55 -10.15 -4.69
N LYS A 453 -31.35 -8.82 -4.63
CA LYS A 453 -32.25 -7.82 -5.19
C LYS A 453 -31.52 -6.51 -5.49
N ILE A 454 -32.11 -5.72 -6.34
CA ILE A 454 -31.70 -4.32 -6.58
C ILE A 454 -32.91 -3.45 -6.25
N GLU A 455 -32.69 -2.45 -5.41
CA GLU A 455 -33.74 -1.56 -4.96
C GLU A 455 -33.16 -0.19 -4.63
N ASN A 456 -33.80 0.89 -5.08
CA ASN A 456 -33.38 2.29 -4.85
C ASN A 456 -31.93 2.59 -5.26
N GLY A 457 -31.43 1.97 -6.35
CA GLY A 457 -30.06 2.15 -6.81
C GLY A 457 -29.00 1.42 -5.97
N GLU A 458 -29.42 0.58 -5.03
CA GLU A 458 -28.57 -0.25 -4.17
C GLU A 458 -28.72 -1.73 -4.51
N THR A 459 -27.67 -2.51 -4.32
CA THR A 459 -27.68 -3.96 -4.58
C THR A 459 -27.50 -4.75 -3.27
N TRP A 460 -28.47 -5.61 -2.94
CA TRP A 460 -28.34 -6.64 -1.89
C TRP A 460 -27.69 -7.87 -2.48
N ILE A 461 -26.59 -8.32 -1.87
CA ILE A 461 -25.73 -9.34 -2.45
C ILE A 461 -25.24 -10.36 -1.40
N LYS A 462 -25.12 -11.62 -1.83
CA LYS A 462 -24.39 -12.66 -1.12
C LYS A 462 -23.00 -12.81 -1.71
N PHE A 463 -21.99 -12.89 -0.83
CA PHE A 463 -20.64 -13.25 -1.21
C PHE A 463 -20.25 -14.60 -0.63
N PHE A 464 -19.54 -15.39 -1.44
CA PHE A 464 -18.99 -16.68 -1.08
C PHE A 464 -17.46 -16.64 -1.30
N PRO A 465 -16.68 -16.09 -0.35
CA PRO A 465 -15.25 -15.98 -0.51
C PRO A 465 -14.57 -17.34 -0.40
N GLU A 466 -13.85 -17.74 -1.44
CA GLU A 466 -13.04 -18.95 -1.47
C GLU A 466 -11.73 -18.72 -0.67
N THR A 467 -11.11 -17.57 -0.87
CA THR A 467 -9.96 -17.09 -0.10
C THR A 467 -10.39 -16.13 1.01
N GLY A 468 -9.45 -15.73 1.90
CA GLY A 468 -9.74 -14.84 3.02
C GLY A 468 -8.69 -13.74 3.19
N ARG A 469 -8.46 -12.91 2.17
CA ARG A 469 -7.51 -11.79 2.27
C ARG A 469 -8.11 -10.62 3.02
N THR A 470 -7.25 -9.84 3.66
CA THR A 470 -7.67 -8.59 4.35
C THR A 470 -8.44 -7.71 3.38
N HIS A 471 -9.58 -7.16 3.81
CA HIS A 471 -10.49 -6.31 3.03
C HIS A 471 -10.95 -6.91 1.69
N GLN A 472 -10.86 -8.23 1.48
CA GLN A 472 -11.12 -8.86 0.18
C GLN A 472 -12.46 -8.46 -0.42
N LEU A 473 -13.57 -8.66 0.29
CA LEU A 473 -14.91 -8.36 -0.19
C LEU A 473 -15.09 -6.86 -0.46
N ARG A 474 -14.47 -6.02 0.35
CA ARG A 474 -14.53 -4.57 0.25
C ARG A 474 -13.84 -4.08 -1.03
N VAL A 475 -12.63 -4.58 -1.31
CA VAL A 475 -11.89 -4.23 -2.53
C VAL A 475 -12.57 -4.83 -3.77
N HIS A 476 -12.98 -6.10 -3.72
CA HIS A 476 -13.67 -6.78 -4.84
C HIS A 476 -14.98 -6.07 -5.22
N SER A 477 -15.71 -5.53 -4.24
CA SER A 477 -16.93 -4.76 -4.49
C SER A 477 -16.64 -3.41 -5.12
N ALA A 478 -15.65 -2.69 -4.61
CA ALA A 478 -15.41 -1.29 -4.96
C ALA A 478 -14.54 -1.11 -6.21
N HIS A 479 -13.61 -2.06 -6.51
CA HIS A 479 -12.67 -1.93 -7.61
C HIS A 479 -13.37 -1.96 -8.98
N CYS A 480 -12.89 -1.14 -9.94
CA CYS A 480 -13.49 -1.01 -11.27
C CYS A 480 -13.46 -2.32 -12.10
N GLN A 481 -12.48 -3.20 -11.87
CA GLN A 481 -12.43 -4.54 -12.46
C GLN A 481 -13.16 -5.60 -11.61
N GLY A 482 -13.72 -5.23 -10.46
CA GLY A 482 -14.65 -6.02 -9.67
C GLY A 482 -16.10 -5.64 -9.96
N LEU A 483 -16.87 -5.30 -8.92
CA LEU A 483 -18.28 -4.90 -9.10
C LEU A 483 -18.45 -3.41 -9.38
N ASN A 484 -17.43 -2.60 -9.16
CA ASN A 484 -17.48 -1.14 -9.24
C ASN A 484 -18.64 -0.51 -8.43
N ALA A 485 -19.05 -1.18 -7.37
CA ALA A 485 -20.11 -0.83 -6.45
C ALA A 485 -19.62 -1.09 -5.02
N PRO A 486 -19.09 -0.08 -4.31
CA PRO A 486 -18.55 -0.27 -2.97
C PRO A 486 -19.63 -0.69 -1.98
N ILE A 487 -19.23 -1.33 -0.90
CA ILE A 487 -20.14 -1.68 0.20
C ILE A 487 -20.61 -0.38 0.86
N LYS A 488 -21.91 -0.27 1.08
CA LYS A 488 -22.55 0.88 1.74
C LYS A 488 -21.97 1.09 3.14
N GLY A 489 -21.54 2.33 3.41
CA GLY A 489 -20.87 2.67 4.67
C GLY A 489 -19.43 2.20 4.77
N ASP A 490 -18.81 1.76 3.69
CA ASP A 490 -17.38 1.46 3.67
C ASP A 490 -16.57 2.76 3.57
N GLU A 491 -16.02 3.21 4.67
CA GLU A 491 -15.29 4.47 4.76
C GLU A 491 -13.91 4.46 4.11
N LEU A 492 -13.37 3.27 3.81
CA LEU A 492 -12.10 3.16 3.12
C LEU A 492 -12.26 3.12 1.60
N TYR A 493 -13.27 2.43 1.08
CA TYR A 493 -13.40 2.16 -0.35
C TYR A 493 -14.69 2.71 -0.98
N GLY A 494 -15.63 3.21 -0.17
CA GLY A 494 -16.91 3.79 -0.58
C GLY A 494 -17.07 5.23 -0.15
N LYS A 495 -18.31 5.67 -0.06
CA LYS A 495 -18.69 6.97 0.49
C LYS A 495 -18.78 6.87 2.02
N LYS A 496 -18.25 7.87 2.71
CA LYS A 496 -18.44 7.99 4.15
C LYS A 496 -19.90 8.34 4.44
N SER A 497 -20.56 7.56 5.27
CA SER A 497 -21.97 7.78 5.63
C SER A 497 -22.17 8.07 7.12
N GLY A 498 -21.12 7.97 7.94
CA GLY A 498 -21.22 8.07 9.40
C GLY A 498 -22.07 6.97 10.04
N ARG A 499 -22.50 5.98 9.25
CA ARG A 499 -23.33 4.86 9.66
C ARG A 499 -22.48 3.58 9.65
N ARG A 500 -23.08 2.46 10.08
CA ARG A 500 -22.43 1.14 10.02
C ARG A 500 -22.02 0.75 8.58
N MET A 501 -20.98 -0.07 8.45
CA MET A 501 -20.68 -0.74 7.19
C MET A 501 -21.65 -1.93 7.00
N TYR A 502 -22.33 -1.99 5.86
CA TYR A 502 -23.33 -3.03 5.54
C TYR A 502 -22.65 -4.27 4.98
N LEU A 503 -21.80 -4.92 5.82
CA LEU A 503 -21.13 -6.19 5.54
C LEU A 503 -21.23 -7.10 6.77
N HIS A 504 -21.77 -8.31 6.56
CA HIS A 504 -22.07 -9.25 7.62
C HIS A 504 -21.68 -10.67 7.25
N ALA A 505 -20.85 -11.33 8.05
CA ALA A 505 -20.53 -12.77 7.95
C ALA A 505 -21.68 -13.59 8.54
N GLY A 506 -22.74 -13.79 7.76
CA GLY A 506 -24.01 -14.30 8.26
C GLY A 506 -24.06 -15.81 8.40
N GLN A 507 -23.30 -16.58 7.61
CA GLN A 507 -23.31 -18.05 7.72
C GLN A 507 -21.89 -18.62 7.69
N ILE A 508 -21.66 -19.64 8.53
CA ILE A 508 -20.44 -20.43 8.53
C ILE A 508 -20.77 -21.92 8.66
N VAL A 509 -20.14 -22.74 7.81
CA VAL A 509 -20.31 -24.19 7.79
C VAL A 509 -18.94 -24.86 7.82
N PHE A 510 -18.72 -25.75 8.79
CA PHE A 510 -17.46 -26.48 8.96
C PHE A 510 -17.69 -27.87 9.57
N THR A 511 -16.66 -28.72 9.57
CA THR A 511 -16.71 -30.02 10.24
C THR A 511 -16.10 -29.88 11.64
N HIS A 512 -16.82 -30.35 12.65
CA HIS A 512 -16.32 -30.35 14.02
C HIS A 512 -15.10 -31.27 14.14
N PRO A 513 -13.93 -30.77 14.60
CA PRO A 513 -12.67 -31.53 14.56
C PRO A 513 -12.69 -32.86 15.31
N VAL A 514 -13.41 -32.94 16.41
CA VAL A 514 -13.46 -34.13 17.28
C VAL A 514 -14.59 -35.08 16.89
N THR A 515 -15.81 -34.52 16.69
CA THR A 515 -16.99 -35.38 16.46
C THR A 515 -17.19 -35.75 15.00
N GLY A 516 -16.49 -35.11 14.05
CA GLY A 516 -16.66 -35.28 12.62
C GLY A 516 -18.01 -34.78 12.08
N LYS A 517 -18.89 -34.24 12.92
CA LYS A 517 -20.20 -33.72 12.50
C LYS A 517 -20.06 -32.42 11.74
N LYS A 518 -20.83 -32.29 10.66
CA LYS A 518 -20.96 -31.03 9.92
C LYS A 518 -21.84 -30.06 10.71
N LEU A 519 -21.30 -28.93 11.11
CA LEU A 519 -21.98 -27.86 11.84
C LEU A 519 -22.28 -26.71 10.88
N SER A 520 -23.47 -26.12 10.98
CA SER A 520 -23.90 -24.95 10.23
C SER A 520 -24.55 -23.96 11.18
N PHE A 521 -24.04 -22.74 11.18
CA PHE A 521 -24.57 -21.64 11.98
C PHE A 521 -24.94 -20.48 11.07
N GLU A 522 -26.03 -19.82 11.41
CA GLU A 522 -26.53 -18.65 10.69
C GLU A 522 -26.95 -17.59 11.71
N LYS A 523 -26.69 -16.32 11.38
CA LYS A 523 -27.10 -15.15 12.14
C LYS A 523 -27.51 -14.07 11.16
N GLU A 524 -28.69 -13.51 11.36
CA GLU A 524 -29.21 -12.42 10.53
C GLU A 524 -28.37 -11.15 10.66
N SER A 525 -28.30 -10.39 9.56
CA SER A 525 -27.47 -9.18 9.47
C SER A 525 -28.00 -8.01 10.27
N GLY A 526 -29.31 -7.96 10.54
CA GLY A 526 -29.99 -6.81 11.12
C GLY A 526 -30.07 -5.60 10.18
N PHE A 527 -29.96 -5.83 8.85
CA PHE A 527 -30.18 -4.85 7.77
C PHE A 527 -30.75 -5.55 6.53
#